data_21d6f31ee50e1e6bdc841b91a5a5ea90
#
_entry.id   21d6f31ee50e1e6bdc841b91a5a5ea90
#
_cell.length_a   1.000
_cell.length_b   1.000
_cell.length_c   1.000
_cell.angle_alpha   90.00
_cell.angle_beta   90.00
_cell.angle_gamma   90.00
#
_symmetry.space_group_name_H-M   'P 1'
#
loop_
_entity.id
_entity.type
_entity.pdbx_description
1 polymer ?
#
loop_
_entity_poly.entity_id
_entity_poly.type
_entity_poly.pdbx_seq_one_letter_code
_entity_poly.pdbx_strand_id
1 'polypeptide(L)'
;MIKSKIKTIGILTSGGDSPGMNAAIRAVTRAGIYNGFNIKGIYRGYDCLIKGEVKLFTTENVSGIITRGGTILKTARSKEFMTAEGRKKAYEMCKQHEIDALVVIGGNGSLTGAWNFGVEYAFPVIGLPGTIDNDLYGTDATIGYDTTMNTIMECVDRIRDTANSHERIFFVEVMGRDAGFLAQNCAIACGAEAAIVPEETTDVDQLAQFMGRGIRKSKKSCIVIVSESPKCGALYYADRVKKEFPEFDVRVSILGHLQRGGSPTARDRILASSTGVGAVEAIKQGQRNVMVGYRYNDIVYVPFSECIRTDKRFDKRLITVLDELSI
;
A
#
# COMPACT_ATOMS: atom_id res chain seq x y z
N MET A 1 7.42 -21.60 -31.75
CA MET A 1 7.75 -20.87 -30.49
C MET A 1 7.97 -21.90 -29.40
N ILE A 2 9.22 -22.07 -28.96
CA ILE A 2 9.56 -22.95 -27.83
C ILE A 2 8.99 -22.26 -26.56
N LYS A 3 7.87 -22.73 -26.04
CA LYS A 3 7.42 -22.36 -24.69
C LYS A 3 8.54 -22.80 -23.73
N SER A 4 9.35 -21.87 -23.24
CA SER A 4 10.24 -22.15 -22.12
C SER A 4 9.33 -22.60 -20.98
N LYS A 5 9.43 -23.88 -20.60
CA LYS A 5 8.53 -24.49 -19.63
C LYS A 5 8.95 -23.99 -18.26
N ILE A 6 8.34 -22.88 -17.79
CA ILE A 6 8.53 -22.39 -16.43
C ILE A 6 8.19 -23.54 -15.47
N LYS A 7 9.11 -23.85 -14.57
CA LYS A 7 8.98 -24.92 -13.57
C LYS A 7 9.01 -24.35 -12.14
N THR A 8 9.75 -23.29 -11.94
CA THR A 8 10.00 -22.73 -10.62
C THR A 8 9.67 -21.25 -10.58
N ILE A 9 8.87 -20.84 -9.62
CA ILE A 9 8.47 -19.45 -9.35
C ILE A 9 9.13 -19.00 -8.05
N GLY A 10 9.92 -17.93 -8.11
CA GLY A 10 10.41 -17.22 -6.93
C GLY A 10 9.37 -16.21 -6.46
N ILE A 11 9.14 -16.11 -5.14
CA ILE A 11 8.25 -15.12 -4.55
C ILE A 11 9.00 -14.28 -3.52
N LEU A 12 8.83 -12.97 -3.58
CA LEU A 12 9.41 -12.03 -2.63
C LEU A 12 8.45 -10.89 -2.29
N THR A 13 8.66 -10.29 -1.12
CA THR A 13 8.07 -9.02 -0.70
C THR A 13 9.15 -7.95 -0.64
N SER A 14 8.85 -6.74 -1.12
CA SER A 14 9.82 -5.66 -1.19
C SER A 14 9.18 -4.31 -0.86
N GLY A 15 9.96 -3.38 -0.29
CA GLY A 15 9.48 -2.06 0.11
C GLY A 15 8.91 -2.05 1.52
N GLY A 16 7.88 -1.24 1.76
CA GLY A 16 7.12 -1.26 3.02
C GLY A 16 6.21 -2.48 3.10
N ASP A 17 6.04 -3.01 4.30
CA ASP A 17 5.06 -4.06 4.55
C ASP A 17 3.63 -3.50 4.54
N SER A 18 2.68 -4.38 4.24
CA SER A 18 1.25 -4.07 4.30
C SER A 18 0.46 -5.29 4.77
N PRO A 19 -0.64 -5.09 5.52
CA PRO A 19 -1.52 -6.18 5.96
C PRO A 19 -2.12 -6.88 4.73
N GLY A 20 -1.99 -8.21 4.67
CA GLY A 20 -2.43 -9.00 3.51
C GLY A 20 -1.29 -9.54 2.64
N MET A 21 -0.05 -9.06 2.79
CA MET A 21 1.10 -9.66 2.08
C MET A 21 1.24 -11.16 2.33
N ASN A 22 1.01 -11.61 3.56
CA ASN A 22 1.01 -13.03 3.89
C ASN A 22 -0.11 -13.81 3.19
N ALA A 23 -1.27 -13.23 3.03
CA ALA A 23 -2.36 -13.84 2.25
C ALA A 23 -1.98 -13.99 0.78
N ALA A 24 -1.31 -12.99 0.19
CA ALA A 24 -0.78 -13.05 -1.17
C ALA A 24 0.31 -14.12 -1.34
N ILE A 25 1.28 -14.18 -0.42
CA ILE A 25 2.32 -15.22 -0.40
C ILE A 25 1.68 -16.62 -0.36
N ARG A 26 0.68 -16.78 0.52
CA ARG A 26 -0.08 -18.05 0.64
C ARG A 26 -0.79 -18.41 -0.66
N ALA A 27 -1.43 -17.45 -1.29
CA ALA A 27 -2.18 -17.67 -2.52
C ALA A 27 -1.27 -18.08 -3.68
N VAL A 28 -0.19 -17.34 -3.92
CA VAL A 28 0.80 -17.67 -4.96
C VAL A 28 1.41 -19.05 -4.69
N THR A 29 1.78 -19.34 -3.44
CA THR A 29 2.40 -20.64 -3.09
C THR A 29 1.44 -21.79 -3.36
N ARG A 30 0.20 -21.71 -2.85
CA ARG A 30 -0.78 -22.79 -3.01
C ARG A 30 -1.23 -22.95 -4.45
N ALA A 31 -1.54 -21.85 -5.14
CA ALA A 31 -1.93 -21.89 -6.55
C ALA A 31 -0.79 -22.40 -7.44
N GLY A 32 0.45 -22.00 -7.16
CA GLY A 32 1.61 -22.49 -7.89
C GLY A 32 1.81 -24.00 -7.73
N ILE A 33 1.79 -24.50 -6.50
CA ILE A 33 1.92 -25.93 -6.22
C ILE A 33 0.75 -26.72 -6.86
N TYR A 34 -0.47 -26.22 -6.75
CA TYR A 34 -1.65 -26.83 -7.39
C TYR A 34 -1.48 -26.95 -8.92
N ASN A 35 -0.81 -26.00 -9.55
CA ASN A 35 -0.53 -26.01 -10.99
C ASN A 35 0.79 -26.70 -11.37
N GLY A 36 1.45 -27.38 -10.41
CA GLY A 36 2.66 -28.16 -10.66
C GLY A 36 3.97 -27.36 -10.69
N PHE A 37 3.98 -26.13 -10.20
CA PHE A 37 5.19 -25.32 -10.06
C PHE A 37 5.90 -25.60 -8.72
N ASN A 38 7.23 -25.54 -8.73
CA ASN A 38 8.02 -25.37 -7.54
C ASN A 38 7.97 -23.92 -7.10
N ILE A 39 7.79 -23.65 -5.80
CA ILE A 39 7.75 -22.31 -5.25
C ILE A 39 8.94 -22.07 -4.37
N LYS A 40 9.70 -21.03 -4.62
CA LYS A 40 10.86 -20.62 -3.81
C LYS A 40 10.60 -19.27 -3.16
N GLY A 41 10.55 -19.25 -1.82
CA GLY A 41 10.46 -18.02 -1.04
C GLY A 41 11.82 -17.35 -0.94
N ILE A 42 11.89 -16.06 -1.26
CA ILE A 42 13.09 -15.23 -1.20
C ILE A 42 12.91 -14.26 -0.04
N TYR A 43 13.73 -14.39 0.99
CA TYR A 43 13.65 -13.58 2.19
C TYR A 43 14.19 -12.17 1.93
N ARG A 44 13.72 -11.18 2.70
CA ARG A 44 14.17 -9.78 2.65
C ARG A 44 14.22 -9.17 1.24
N GLY A 45 13.34 -9.61 0.35
CA GLY A 45 13.16 -9.06 -0.98
C GLY A 45 14.39 -9.14 -1.88
N TYR A 46 14.65 -8.06 -2.61
CA TYR A 46 15.76 -8.00 -3.56
C TYR A 46 17.15 -8.10 -2.91
N ASP A 47 17.28 -7.71 -1.63
CA ASP A 47 18.55 -7.80 -0.93
C ASP A 47 19.05 -9.25 -0.83
N CYS A 48 18.17 -10.15 -0.43
CA CYS A 48 18.52 -11.56 -0.34
C CYS A 48 18.38 -12.32 -1.67
N LEU A 49 17.66 -11.80 -2.64
CA LEU A 49 17.73 -12.33 -4.02
C LEU A 49 19.17 -12.22 -4.57
N ILE A 50 19.84 -11.09 -4.33
CA ILE A 50 21.26 -10.88 -4.72
C ILE A 50 22.19 -11.85 -3.97
N LYS A 51 21.87 -12.18 -2.72
CA LYS A 51 22.69 -13.06 -1.85
C LYS A 51 22.38 -14.56 -2.02
N GLY A 52 21.32 -14.88 -2.77
CA GLY A 52 20.89 -16.27 -2.96
C GLY A 52 20.21 -16.91 -1.73
N GLU A 53 19.65 -16.11 -0.81
CA GLU A 53 18.91 -16.61 0.35
C GLU A 53 17.49 -17.05 -0.03
N VAL A 54 17.40 -18.25 -0.58
CA VAL A 54 16.20 -18.83 -1.18
C VAL A 54 15.82 -20.11 -0.47
N LYS A 55 14.53 -20.33 -0.21
CA LYS A 55 14.01 -21.55 0.41
C LYS A 55 12.88 -22.15 -0.43
N LEU A 56 12.92 -23.45 -0.66
CA LEU A 56 11.79 -24.18 -1.26
C LEU A 56 10.59 -24.14 -0.30
N PHE A 57 9.43 -23.73 -0.82
CA PHE A 57 8.19 -23.65 -0.07
C PHE A 57 7.27 -24.84 -0.38
N THR A 58 6.69 -25.36 0.68
CA THR A 58 5.58 -26.31 0.65
C THR A 58 4.29 -25.62 1.13
N THR A 59 3.17 -26.32 1.07
CA THR A 59 1.90 -25.83 1.63
C THR A 59 1.94 -25.61 3.13
N GLU A 60 2.84 -26.28 3.84
CA GLU A 60 3.05 -26.14 5.29
C GLU A 60 3.68 -24.81 5.65
N ASN A 61 4.66 -24.33 4.85
CA ASN A 61 5.32 -23.04 5.09
C ASN A 61 4.36 -21.85 5.07
N VAL A 62 3.21 -22.01 4.42
CA VAL A 62 2.18 -20.98 4.31
C VAL A 62 0.87 -21.33 5.03
N SER A 63 0.92 -22.33 5.91
CA SER A 63 -0.22 -22.70 6.75
C SER A 63 -0.43 -21.67 7.85
N GLY A 64 -1.68 -21.31 8.12
CA GLY A 64 -2.06 -20.41 9.21
C GLY A 64 -1.60 -18.94 9.07
N ILE A 65 -1.05 -18.52 7.91
CA ILE A 65 -0.51 -17.14 7.77
C ILE A 65 -1.52 -16.12 7.21
N ILE A 66 -2.70 -16.55 6.74
CA ILE A 66 -3.68 -15.66 6.10
C ILE A 66 -4.18 -14.55 7.04
N THR A 67 -4.17 -14.81 8.34
CA THR A 67 -4.60 -13.86 9.37
C THR A 67 -3.48 -12.98 9.91
N ARG A 68 -2.23 -13.25 9.52
CA ARG A 68 -1.06 -12.59 10.09
C ARG A 68 -0.73 -11.31 9.31
N GLY A 69 -0.59 -10.20 10.04
CA GLY A 69 -0.02 -8.96 9.50
C GLY A 69 1.46 -9.09 9.14
N GLY A 70 2.01 -8.06 8.52
CA GLY A 70 3.38 -8.04 8.04
C GLY A 70 3.65 -9.07 6.94
N THR A 71 4.89 -9.55 6.83
CA THR A 71 5.30 -10.55 5.85
C THR A 71 6.24 -11.60 6.44
N ILE A 72 5.95 -12.88 6.23
CA ILE A 72 6.82 -13.99 6.65
C ILE A 72 8.15 -14.03 5.90
N LEU A 73 8.17 -13.51 4.68
CA LEU A 73 9.39 -13.37 3.87
C LEU A 73 10.26 -12.20 4.32
N LYS A 74 9.77 -11.36 5.26
CA LYS A 74 10.42 -10.10 5.62
C LYS A 74 10.60 -9.19 4.41
N THR A 75 10.95 -7.96 4.62
CA THR A 75 11.19 -7.01 3.55
C THR A 75 12.42 -6.16 3.84
N ALA A 76 13.08 -5.68 2.81
CA ALA A 76 14.18 -4.73 2.91
C ALA A 76 14.21 -3.82 1.68
N ARG A 77 14.76 -2.62 1.86
CA ARG A 77 15.13 -1.75 0.73
C ARG A 77 16.55 -2.12 0.30
N SER A 78 16.76 -2.48 -0.97
CA SER A 78 18.06 -2.83 -1.52
C SER A 78 18.58 -1.71 -2.42
N LYS A 79 19.57 -0.97 -1.94
CA LYS A 79 20.27 0.03 -2.76
C LYS A 79 21.07 -0.65 -3.88
N GLU A 80 21.63 -1.83 -3.63
CA GLU A 80 22.41 -2.60 -4.58
C GLU A 80 21.56 -3.03 -5.79
N PHE A 81 20.32 -3.46 -5.57
CA PHE A 81 19.42 -3.84 -6.67
C PHE A 81 19.03 -2.66 -7.59
N MET A 82 19.15 -1.43 -7.13
CA MET A 82 18.95 -0.24 -7.96
C MET A 82 20.03 -0.10 -9.04
N THR A 83 21.19 -0.72 -8.85
CA THR A 83 22.30 -0.71 -9.82
C THR A 83 22.16 -1.85 -10.84
N ALA A 84 22.70 -1.66 -12.05
CA ALA A 84 22.74 -2.73 -13.07
C ALA A 84 23.56 -3.94 -12.59
N GLU A 85 24.64 -3.70 -11.84
CA GLU A 85 25.48 -4.78 -11.28
C GLU A 85 24.72 -5.63 -10.24
N GLY A 86 23.97 -4.99 -9.34
CA GLY A 86 23.14 -5.71 -8.37
C GLY A 86 22.06 -6.55 -9.05
N ARG A 87 21.39 -6.01 -10.08
CA ARG A 87 20.43 -6.80 -10.88
C ARG A 87 21.07 -7.95 -11.65
N LYS A 88 22.31 -7.77 -12.13
CA LYS A 88 23.07 -8.86 -12.75
C LYS A 88 23.33 -9.99 -11.75
N LYS A 89 23.79 -9.68 -10.55
CA LYS A 89 23.96 -10.69 -9.48
C LYS A 89 22.64 -11.39 -9.16
N ALA A 90 21.55 -10.65 -9.04
CA ALA A 90 20.22 -11.23 -8.81
C ALA A 90 19.81 -12.20 -9.93
N TYR A 91 20.10 -11.86 -11.19
CA TYR A 91 19.84 -12.73 -12.33
C TYR A 91 20.68 -14.02 -12.29
N GLU A 92 21.95 -13.91 -11.93
CA GLU A 92 22.84 -15.06 -11.74
C GLU A 92 22.32 -15.97 -10.63
N MET A 93 21.83 -15.41 -9.52
CA MET A 93 21.20 -16.18 -8.44
C MET A 93 19.89 -16.83 -8.90
N CYS A 94 19.06 -16.16 -9.69
CA CYS A 94 17.90 -16.81 -10.26
C CYS A 94 18.27 -18.06 -11.07
N LYS A 95 19.32 -17.98 -11.90
CA LYS A 95 19.84 -19.14 -12.65
C LYS A 95 20.38 -20.23 -11.74
N GLN A 96 21.21 -19.88 -10.78
CA GLN A 96 21.81 -20.83 -9.83
C GLN A 96 20.73 -21.58 -9.03
N HIS A 97 19.66 -20.89 -8.68
CA HIS A 97 18.52 -21.47 -7.95
C HIS A 97 17.41 -21.96 -8.88
N GLU A 98 17.64 -22.09 -10.18
CA GLU A 98 16.65 -22.57 -11.15
C GLU A 98 15.30 -21.87 -11.04
N ILE A 99 15.29 -20.54 -10.77
CA ILE A 99 14.08 -19.73 -10.75
C ILE A 99 13.81 -19.25 -12.18
N ASP A 100 12.65 -19.60 -12.72
CA ASP A 100 12.27 -19.29 -14.10
C ASP A 100 11.37 -18.04 -14.20
N ALA A 101 10.70 -17.65 -13.11
CA ALA A 101 9.84 -16.47 -13.03
C ALA A 101 9.83 -15.91 -11.61
N LEU A 102 9.55 -14.61 -11.46
CA LEU A 102 9.39 -13.96 -10.17
C LEU A 102 7.97 -13.43 -9.97
N VAL A 103 7.47 -13.58 -8.75
CA VAL A 103 6.32 -12.83 -8.25
C VAL A 103 6.80 -11.85 -7.19
N VAL A 104 6.59 -10.57 -7.43
CA VAL A 104 7.03 -9.46 -6.56
C VAL A 104 5.82 -8.80 -5.93
N ILE A 105 5.74 -8.82 -4.60
CA ILE A 105 4.68 -8.17 -3.83
C ILE A 105 5.24 -6.88 -3.24
N GLY A 106 4.71 -5.72 -3.65
CA GLY A 106 5.18 -4.44 -3.14
C GLY A 106 4.55 -3.24 -3.83
N GLY A 107 4.97 -2.05 -3.43
CA GLY A 107 4.52 -0.78 -3.99
C GLY A 107 5.34 -0.33 -5.22
N ASN A 108 5.16 0.93 -5.61
CA ASN A 108 5.71 1.55 -6.82
C ASN A 108 7.22 1.29 -7.01
N GLY A 109 8.04 1.57 -5.99
CA GLY A 109 9.50 1.33 -6.10
C GLY A 109 9.88 -0.13 -6.31
N SER A 110 9.13 -1.07 -5.73
CA SER A 110 9.37 -2.51 -5.90
C SER A 110 8.99 -2.98 -7.29
N LEU A 111 7.89 -2.47 -7.86
CA LEU A 111 7.47 -2.78 -9.23
C LEU A 111 8.38 -2.12 -10.26
N THR A 112 8.93 -0.94 -9.97
CA THR A 112 9.97 -0.32 -10.80
C THR A 112 11.22 -1.20 -10.88
N GLY A 113 11.68 -1.73 -9.74
CA GLY A 113 12.78 -2.68 -9.71
C GLY A 113 12.47 -3.97 -10.49
N ALA A 114 11.25 -4.49 -10.32
CA ALA A 114 10.74 -5.65 -11.06
C ALA A 114 10.75 -5.43 -12.58
N TRP A 115 10.28 -4.26 -13.02
CA TRP A 115 10.26 -3.89 -14.43
C TRP A 115 11.66 -3.79 -15.04
N ASN A 116 12.56 -3.06 -14.37
CA ASN A 116 13.94 -2.94 -14.84
C ASN A 116 14.60 -4.32 -15.00
N PHE A 117 14.46 -5.18 -13.98
CA PHE A 117 14.99 -6.53 -14.01
C PHE A 117 14.37 -7.37 -15.14
N GLY A 118 13.05 -7.32 -15.29
CA GLY A 118 12.32 -8.07 -16.31
C GLY A 118 12.69 -7.66 -17.74
N VAL A 119 12.94 -6.37 -17.99
CA VAL A 119 13.33 -5.84 -19.30
C VAL A 119 14.80 -6.15 -19.59
N GLU A 120 15.72 -5.92 -18.64
CA GLU A 120 17.16 -6.12 -18.83
C GLU A 120 17.52 -7.57 -19.16
N TYR A 121 16.82 -8.53 -18.56
CA TYR A 121 17.14 -9.96 -18.69
C TYR A 121 16.09 -10.76 -19.46
N ALA A 122 15.10 -10.09 -20.04
CA ALA A 122 13.93 -10.75 -20.65
C ALA A 122 13.29 -11.79 -19.69
N PHE A 123 13.35 -11.52 -18.38
CA PHE A 123 12.94 -12.42 -17.31
C PHE A 123 11.46 -12.23 -16.99
N PRO A 124 10.66 -13.30 -16.87
CA PRO A 124 9.25 -13.18 -16.51
C PRO A 124 9.08 -12.68 -15.08
N VAL A 125 8.49 -11.50 -14.91
CA VAL A 125 8.16 -10.95 -13.59
C VAL A 125 6.70 -10.53 -13.56
N ILE A 126 6.01 -10.93 -12.49
CA ILE A 126 4.62 -10.55 -12.21
C ILE A 126 4.59 -9.77 -10.90
N GLY A 127 3.93 -8.62 -10.89
CA GLY A 127 3.77 -7.77 -9.72
C GLY A 127 2.43 -7.97 -9.02
N LEU A 128 2.41 -7.87 -7.69
CA LEU A 128 1.20 -7.74 -6.89
C LEU A 128 1.25 -6.41 -6.12
N PRO A 129 0.16 -5.61 -6.14
CA PRO A 129 0.13 -4.27 -5.55
C PRO A 129 0.04 -4.34 -4.02
N GLY A 130 1.16 -4.56 -3.34
CA GLY A 130 1.28 -4.63 -1.88
C GLY A 130 1.75 -3.30 -1.30
N THR A 131 0.83 -2.39 -1.02
CA THR A 131 1.08 -1.07 -0.40
C THR A 131 -0.19 -0.57 0.26
N ILE A 132 -0.04 0.20 1.35
CA ILE A 132 -1.16 0.85 2.02
C ILE A 132 -1.56 2.19 1.36
N ASP A 133 -0.71 2.75 0.50
CA ASP A 133 -0.86 4.12 -0.02
C ASP A 133 -1.92 4.20 -1.13
N ASN A 134 -2.29 3.07 -1.73
CA ASN A 134 -3.27 2.95 -2.83
C ASN A 134 -2.97 3.82 -4.06
N ASP A 135 -1.69 4.09 -4.29
CA ASP A 135 -1.16 5.02 -5.30
C ASP A 135 -0.83 4.37 -6.67
N LEU A 136 -1.01 3.05 -6.81
CA LEU A 136 -0.68 2.33 -8.04
C LEU A 136 -1.80 2.45 -9.08
N TYR A 137 -1.43 2.92 -10.28
CA TYR A 137 -2.33 2.96 -11.43
C TYR A 137 -2.71 1.54 -11.89
N GLY A 138 -3.95 1.38 -12.34
CA GLY A 138 -4.41 0.12 -12.93
C GLY A 138 -5.06 -0.85 -11.94
N THR A 139 -5.20 -0.44 -10.67
CA THR A 139 -5.96 -1.20 -9.67
C THR A 139 -6.86 -0.27 -8.85
N ASP A 140 -8.06 -0.71 -8.50
CA ASP A 140 -8.98 0.06 -7.65
C ASP A 140 -8.50 0.07 -6.20
N ALA A 141 -7.94 -1.07 -5.74
CA ALA A 141 -7.41 -1.22 -4.40
C ALA A 141 -6.06 -1.93 -4.39
N THR A 142 -5.20 -1.56 -3.45
CA THR A 142 -3.94 -2.24 -3.15
C THR A 142 -4.06 -3.08 -1.88
N ILE A 143 -3.26 -4.15 -1.78
CA ILE A 143 -3.27 -5.07 -0.64
C ILE A 143 -2.76 -4.33 0.60
N GLY A 144 -3.60 -4.23 1.62
CA GLY A 144 -3.33 -3.56 2.88
C GLY A 144 -4.03 -2.21 3.05
N TYR A 145 -4.55 -1.64 1.98
CA TYR A 145 -5.23 -0.35 2.02
C TYR A 145 -6.50 -0.37 2.89
N ASP A 146 -7.37 -1.37 2.68
CA ASP A 146 -8.62 -1.48 3.45
C ASP A 146 -8.37 -1.72 4.94
N THR A 147 -7.41 -2.56 5.28
CA THR A 147 -7.02 -2.79 6.68
C THR A 147 -6.49 -1.51 7.32
N THR A 148 -5.66 -0.75 6.59
CA THR A 148 -5.12 0.52 7.07
C THR A 148 -6.23 1.54 7.31
N MET A 149 -7.21 1.64 6.42
CA MET A 149 -8.38 2.51 6.63
C MET A 149 -9.14 2.13 7.91
N ASN A 150 -9.40 0.83 8.12
CA ASN A 150 -10.08 0.36 9.33
C ASN A 150 -9.28 0.68 10.61
N THR A 151 -7.95 0.55 10.57
CA THR A 151 -7.07 0.93 11.69
C THR A 151 -7.15 2.43 11.98
N ILE A 152 -7.13 3.26 10.94
CA ILE A 152 -7.26 4.72 11.08
C ILE A 152 -8.63 5.07 11.67
N MET A 153 -9.71 4.48 11.16
CA MET A 153 -11.08 4.72 11.67
C MET A 153 -11.17 4.39 13.16
N GLU A 154 -10.69 3.22 13.58
CA GLU A 154 -10.68 2.84 15.01
C GLU A 154 -9.93 3.85 15.88
N CYS A 155 -8.79 4.35 15.41
CA CYS A 155 -8.02 5.37 16.13
C CYS A 155 -8.76 6.71 16.19
N VAL A 156 -9.34 7.14 15.08
CA VAL A 156 -10.07 8.42 15.00
C VAL A 156 -11.33 8.39 15.86
N ASP A 157 -12.06 7.28 15.88
CA ASP A 157 -13.24 7.14 16.75
C ASP A 157 -12.87 7.31 18.22
N ARG A 158 -11.76 6.72 18.68
CA ARG A 158 -11.25 6.90 20.05
C ARG A 158 -10.79 8.34 20.31
N ILE A 159 -10.17 9.00 19.30
CA ILE A 159 -9.78 10.41 19.41
C ILE A 159 -11.03 11.30 19.51
N ARG A 160 -12.10 10.96 18.78
CA ARG A 160 -13.35 11.70 18.78
C ARG A 160 -14.01 11.74 20.16
N ASP A 161 -13.96 10.63 20.91
CA ASP A 161 -14.49 10.58 22.29
C ASP A 161 -13.83 11.63 23.18
N THR A 162 -12.50 11.74 23.13
CA THR A 162 -11.79 12.74 23.93
C THR A 162 -11.92 14.15 23.34
N ALA A 163 -12.00 14.29 22.02
CA ALA A 163 -12.23 15.58 21.38
C ALA A 163 -13.55 16.19 21.82
N ASN A 164 -14.62 15.40 21.84
CA ASN A 164 -15.94 15.81 22.28
C ASN A 164 -15.96 16.16 23.78
N SER A 165 -15.28 15.38 24.62
CA SER A 165 -15.27 15.58 26.08
C SER A 165 -14.58 16.89 26.52
N HIS A 166 -13.68 17.42 25.67
CA HIS A 166 -12.86 18.58 26.01
C HIS A 166 -13.02 19.76 25.03
N GLU A 167 -13.93 19.68 24.08
CA GLU A 167 -14.15 20.73 23.07
C GLU A 167 -12.87 21.07 22.28
N ARG A 168 -12.14 20.04 21.82
CA ARG A 168 -10.81 20.17 21.20
C ARG A 168 -10.82 19.99 19.69
N ILE A 169 -9.84 20.61 19.04
CA ILE A 169 -9.51 20.37 17.64
C ILE A 169 -8.36 19.40 17.55
N PHE A 170 -8.52 18.30 16.81
CA PHE A 170 -7.48 17.33 16.57
C PHE A 170 -7.03 17.32 15.10
N PHE A 171 -5.74 17.50 14.89
CA PHE A 171 -5.09 17.18 13.63
C PHE A 171 -4.54 15.76 13.72
N VAL A 172 -5.08 14.84 12.91
CA VAL A 172 -4.69 13.43 12.91
C VAL A 172 -3.89 13.14 11.66
N GLU A 173 -2.58 12.89 11.83
CA GLU A 173 -1.70 12.56 10.71
C GLU A 173 -1.78 11.09 10.35
N VAL A 174 -2.01 10.83 9.07
CA VAL A 174 -2.07 9.49 8.49
C VAL A 174 -0.98 9.32 7.43
N MET A 175 -0.55 8.07 7.21
CA MET A 175 0.38 7.74 6.14
C MET A 175 -0.26 7.99 4.76
N GLY A 176 0.48 7.77 3.70
CA GLY A 176 0.03 7.99 2.31
C GLY A 176 1.17 8.49 1.44
N ARG A 177 2.28 8.90 2.06
CA ARG A 177 3.47 9.40 1.39
C ARG A 177 3.15 10.64 0.54
N ASP A 178 3.26 10.49 -0.80
CA ASP A 178 2.99 11.58 -1.76
C ASP A 178 1.55 11.54 -2.29
N ALA A 179 0.65 10.73 -1.69
CA ALA A 179 -0.73 10.52 -2.11
C ALA A 179 -1.72 10.66 -0.96
N GLY A 180 -2.80 11.39 -1.20
CA GLY A 180 -3.84 11.71 -0.21
C GLY A 180 -4.98 10.71 -0.12
N PHE A 181 -4.91 9.53 -0.77
CA PHE A 181 -6.02 8.58 -0.80
C PHE A 181 -6.46 8.10 0.58
N LEU A 182 -5.51 7.82 1.49
CA LEU A 182 -5.83 7.45 2.87
C LEU A 182 -6.52 8.60 3.60
N ALA A 183 -5.94 9.80 3.56
CA ALA A 183 -6.48 10.96 4.25
C ALA A 183 -7.89 11.31 3.75
N GLN A 184 -8.11 11.36 2.44
CA GLN A 184 -9.39 11.67 1.84
C GLN A 184 -10.47 10.65 2.24
N ASN A 185 -10.20 9.36 2.03
CA ASN A 185 -11.22 8.34 2.26
C ASN A 185 -11.49 8.12 3.75
N CYS A 186 -10.45 8.21 4.60
CA CYS A 186 -10.64 8.13 6.05
C CYS A 186 -11.38 9.35 6.61
N ALA A 187 -11.15 10.55 6.08
CA ALA A 187 -11.89 11.73 6.50
C ALA A 187 -13.40 11.57 6.28
N ILE A 188 -13.79 11.08 5.11
CA ILE A 188 -15.21 10.78 4.82
C ILE A 188 -15.73 9.67 5.73
N ALA A 189 -15.00 8.57 5.84
CA ALA A 189 -15.42 7.40 6.61
C ALA A 189 -15.56 7.68 8.11
N CYS A 190 -14.72 8.58 8.65
CA CYS A 190 -14.78 9.00 10.06
C CYS A 190 -15.69 10.20 10.31
N GLY A 191 -16.27 10.81 9.28
CA GLY A 191 -17.03 12.06 9.41
C GLY A 191 -16.16 13.20 9.98
N ALA A 192 -14.92 13.32 9.49
CA ALA A 192 -14.04 14.42 9.84
C ALA A 192 -14.50 15.72 9.18
N GLU A 193 -14.14 16.85 9.74
CA GLU A 193 -14.51 18.16 9.23
C GLU A 193 -13.68 18.60 8.03
N ALA A 194 -12.44 18.08 7.88
CA ALA A 194 -11.58 18.36 6.72
C ALA A 194 -10.55 17.26 6.48
N ALA A 195 -10.04 17.20 5.24
CA ALA A 195 -8.86 16.43 4.85
C ALA A 195 -7.82 17.35 4.24
N ILE A 196 -6.57 17.23 4.67
CA ILE A 196 -5.43 17.93 4.06
C ILE A 196 -4.63 16.90 3.28
N VAL A 197 -4.57 17.08 1.97
CA VAL A 197 -3.98 16.14 1.02
C VAL A 197 -2.92 16.83 0.15
N PRO A 198 -1.87 16.12 -0.30
CA PRO A 198 -0.81 16.71 -1.11
C PRO A 198 -1.27 17.14 -2.52
N GLU A 199 -2.38 16.59 -3.03
CA GLU A 199 -2.94 16.91 -4.33
C GLU A 199 -3.68 18.26 -4.37
N GLU A 200 -3.95 18.86 -3.21
CA GLU A 200 -4.61 20.16 -3.08
C GLU A 200 -3.81 21.07 -2.16
N THR A 201 -3.69 22.34 -2.57
CA THR A 201 -3.12 23.38 -1.72
C THR A 201 -4.17 23.82 -0.70
N THR A 202 -4.05 23.38 0.52
CA THR A 202 -4.93 23.84 1.60
C THR A 202 -4.29 25.07 2.26
N ASP A 203 -4.91 26.22 2.10
CA ASP A 203 -4.54 27.43 2.85
C ASP A 203 -5.14 27.37 4.27
N VAL A 204 -4.47 28.01 5.24
CA VAL A 204 -4.94 28.08 6.62
C VAL A 204 -6.25 28.85 6.72
N ASP A 205 -6.46 29.83 5.84
CA ASP A 205 -7.74 30.55 5.77
C ASP A 205 -8.91 29.64 5.37
N GLN A 206 -8.67 28.64 4.51
CA GLN A 206 -9.66 27.61 4.19
C GLN A 206 -9.94 26.71 5.40
N LEU A 207 -8.89 26.30 6.14
CA LEU A 207 -9.05 25.57 7.40
C LEU A 207 -9.84 26.37 8.42
N ALA A 208 -9.56 27.66 8.56
CA ALA A 208 -10.33 28.57 9.42
C ALA A 208 -11.80 28.66 9.02
N GLN A 209 -12.09 28.64 7.72
CA GLN A 209 -13.48 28.62 7.24
C GLN A 209 -14.18 27.30 7.56
N PHE A 210 -13.51 26.15 7.39
CA PHE A 210 -14.05 24.83 7.77
C PHE A 210 -14.30 24.76 9.28
N MET A 211 -13.34 25.17 10.09
CA MET A 211 -13.48 25.22 11.54
C MET A 211 -14.55 26.21 11.96
N GLY A 212 -14.58 27.40 11.35
CA GLY A 212 -15.59 28.44 11.63
C GLY A 212 -17.01 28.02 11.28
N ARG A 213 -17.21 27.19 10.25
CA ARG A 213 -18.54 26.63 9.93
C ARG A 213 -18.99 25.64 11.00
N GLY A 214 -18.10 24.74 11.46
CA GLY A 214 -18.38 23.77 12.51
C GLY A 214 -18.64 24.44 13.87
N ILE A 215 -17.80 25.39 14.26
CA ILE A 215 -17.89 26.10 15.56
C ILE A 215 -19.09 27.04 15.64
N ARG A 216 -19.44 27.73 14.56
CA ARG A 216 -20.64 28.60 14.52
C ARG A 216 -21.96 27.85 14.69
N LYS A 217 -21.97 26.53 14.50
CA LYS A 217 -23.15 25.66 14.67
C LYS A 217 -23.16 24.87 15.98
N SER A 218 -22.50 25.36 17.05
CA SER A 218 -22.37 24.70 18.35
C SER A 218 -21.56 23.37 18.36
N LYS A 219 -20.90 23.00 17.27
CA LYS A 219 -19.90 21.93 17.30
C LYS A 219 -18.63 22.46 17.96
N LYS A 220 -18.30 21.92 19.13
CA LYS A 220 -17.15 22.39 19.92
C LYS A 220 -15.88 21.54 19.70
N SER A 221 -16.00 20.43 19.00
CA SER A 221 -14.89 19.54 18.64
C SER A 221 -14.76 19.42 17.11
N CYS A 222 -13.52 19.27 16.63
CA CYS A 222 -13.22 19.16 15.21
C CYS A 222 -12.08 18.15 15.00
N ILE A 223 -12.20 17.32 13.98
CA ILE A 223 -11.14 16.39 13.54
C ILE A 223 -10.75 16.74 12.11
N VAL A 224 -9.47 16.98 11.91
CA VAL A 224 -8.86 17.22 10.61
C VAL A 224 -7.90 16.06 10.31
N ILE A 225 -8.13 15.33 9.25
CA ILE A 225 -7.21 14.27 8.80
C ILE A 225 -6.15 14.89 7.89
N VAL A 226 -4.88 14.61 8.18
CA VAL A 226 -3.74 15.18 7.45
C VAL A 226 -2.89 14.06 6.86
N SER A 227 -2.66 14.07 5.55
CA SER A 227 -1.68 13.18 4.94
C SER A 227 -0.26 13.52 5.38
N GLU A 228 0.55 12.51 5.72
CA GLU A 228 1.98 12.74 6.02
C GLU A 228 2.66 13.46 4.85
N SER A 229 3.49 14.44 5.16
CA SER A 229 4.26 15.15 4.16
C SER A 229 5.62 15.56 4.73
N PRO A 230 6.70 15.45 3.94
CA PRO A 230 8.01 15.94 4.36
C PRO A 230 8.06 17.46 4.62
N LYS A 231 7.10 18.21 4.04
CA LYS A 231 7.07 19.68 4.10
C LYS A 231 6.05 20.20 5.11
N CYS A 232 4.85 19.64 5.16
CA CYS A 232 3.72 20.17 5.90
C CYS A 232 2.88 19.00 6.46
N GLY A 233 3.26 18.45 7.61
CA GLY A 233 2.49 17.46 8.35
C GLY A 233 1.52 18.11 9.34
N ALA A 234 0.84 17.29 10.16
CA ALA A 234 -0.16 17.75 11.11
C ALA A 234 0.38 18.78 12.12
N LEU A 235 1.63 18.67 12.54
CA LEU A 235 2.28 19.64 13.43
C LEU A 235 2.34 21.04 12.81
N TYR A 236 2.66 21.13 11.52
CA TYR A 236 2.75 22.41 10.81
C TYR A 236 1.39 23.13 10.81
N TYR A 237 0.31 22.44 10.45
CA TYR A 237 -1.03 23.03 10.41
C TYR A 237 -1.54 23.35 11.81
N ALA A 238 -1.31 22.48 12.78
CA ALA A 238 -1.71 22.72 14.16
C ALA A 238 -1.02 23.96 14.76
N ASP A 239 0.27 24.16 14.52
CA ASP A 239 1.01 25.33 15.00
C ASP A 239 0.53 26.63 14.34
N ARG A 240 0.16 26.60 13.08
CA ARG A 240 -0.42 27.76 12.40
C ARG A 240 -1.78 28.12 12.97
N VAL A 241 -2.66 27.12 13.15
CA VAL A 241 -3.99 27.35 13.74
C VAL A 241 -3.88 27.89 15.16
N LYS A 242 -2.99 27.37 16.00
CA LYS A 242 -2.76 27.90 17.35
C LYS A 242 -2.30 29.38 17.37
N LYS A 243 -1.52 29.80 16.37
CA LYS A 243 -1.05 31.19 16.28
C LYS A 243 -2.14 32.15 15.81
N GLU A 244 -2.94 31.73 14.85
CA GLU A 244 -3.99 32.54 14.24
C GLU A 244 -5.28 32.55 15.07
N PHE A 245 -5.54 31.46 15.81
CA PHE A 245 -6.75 31.24 16.60
C PHE A 245 -6.39 30.71 18.01
N PRO A 246 -5.82 31.54 18.88
CA PRO A 246 -5.31 31.12 20.19
C PRO A 246 -6.40 30.65 21.16
N GLU A 247 -7.66 30.93 20.88
CA GLU A 247 -8.83 30.50 21.65
C GLU A 247 -9.11 28.98 21.53
N PHE A 248 -8.55 28.29 20.54
CA PHE A 248 -8.79 26.87 20.34
C PHE A 248 -7.76 25.99 21.04
N ASP A 249 -8.23 24.96 21.73
CA ASP A 249 -7.35 23.89 22.26
C ASP A 249 -7.04 22.88 21.15
N VAL A 250 -5.92 23.11 20.43
CA VAL A 250 -5.49 22.31 19.30
C VAL A 250 -4.53 21.20 19.74
N ARG A 251 -4.80 19.97 19.33
CA ARG A 251 -4.00 18.76 19.59
C ARG A 251 -3.58 18.09 18.29
N VAL A 252 -2.52 17.30 18.38
CA VAL A 252 -2.00 16.52 17.24
C VAL A 252 -1.88 15.06 17.66
N SER A 253 -2.30 14.17 16.78
CA SER A 253 -2.07 12.73 16.88
C SER A 253 -1.44 12.22 15.59
N ILE A 254 -0.23 11.66 15.68
CA ILE A 254 0.47 11.07 14.54
C ILE A 254 0.33 9.56 14.66
N LEU A 255 -0.45 8.94 13.77
CA LEU A 255 -0.72 7.50 13.83
C LEU A 255 0.49 6.65 13.41
N GLY A 256 1.31 7.14 12.48
CA GLY A 256 2.57 6.50 12.11
C GLY A 256 2.46 5.02 11.73
N HIS A 257 3.43 4.23 12.15
CA HIS A 257 3.59 2.84 11.69
C HIS A 257 2.54 1.84 12.21
N LEU A 258 1.69 2.20 13.18
CA LEU A 258 0.59 1.31 13.57
C LEU A 258 -0.35 1.00 12.40
N GLN A 259 -0.41 1.89 11.41
CA GLN A 259 -1.20 1.74 10.20
C GLN A 259 -0.71 0.60 9.27
N ARG A 260 0.52 0.12 9.43
CA ARG A 260 1.09 -0.99 8.65
C ARG A 260 0.85 -2.35 9.28
N GLY A 261 0.40 -2.39 10.53
CA GLY A 261 0.20 -3.62 11.29
C GLY A 261 -1.22 -4.14 11.26
N GLY A 262 -1.43 -5.18 12.02
CA GLY A 262 -2.74 -5.77 12.25
C GLY A 262 -3.09 -6.95 11.35
N SER A 263 -4.13 -7.65 11.73
CA SER A 263 -4.70 -8.76 10.96
C SER A 263 -5.45 -8.21 9.75
N PRO A 264 -5.19 -8.68 8.51
CA PRO A 264 -5.85 -8.15 7.33
C PRO A 264 -7.36 -8.37 7.40
N THR A 265 -8.12 -7.37 6.94
CA THR A 265 -9.57 -7.45 6.79
C THR A 265 -9.98 -8.54 5.81
N ALA A 266 -11.24 -8.91 5.80
CA ALA A 266 -11.79 -9.85 4.82
C ALA A 266 -11.53 -9.38 3.38
N ARG A 267 -11.68 -8.07 3.13
CA ARG A 267 -11.45 -7.48 1.80
C ARG A 267 -10.01 -7.64 1.35
N ASP A 268 -9.03 -7.30 2.19
CA ASP A 268 -7.61 -7.47 1.86
C ASP A 268 -7.20 -8.93 1.70
N ARG A 269 -7.78 -9.86 2.50
CA ARG A 269 -7.52 -11.31 2.32
C ARG A 269 -8.06 -11.82 0.98
N ILE A 270 -9.26 -11.40 0.58
CA ILE A 270 -9.87 -11.79 -0.70
C ILE A 270 -9.07 -11.19 -1.85
N LEU A 271 -8.77 -9.89 -1.81
CA LEU A 271 -7.97 -9.20 -2.82
C LEU A 271 -6.60 -9.87 -2.99
N ALA A 272 -5.87 -10.08 -1.89
CA ALA A 272 -4.57 -10.74 -1.91
C ALA A 272 -4.62 -12.18 -2.43
N SER A 273 -5.68 -12.91 -2.09
CA SER A 273 -5.88 -14.29 -2.58
C SER A 273 -6.18 -14.32 -4.07
N SER A 274 -7.09 -13.46 -4.53
CA SER A 274 -7.49 -13.39 -5.95
C SER A 274 -6.34 -12.92 -6.84
N THR A 275 -5.62 -11.85 -6.44
CA THR A 275 -4.45 -11.36 -7.20
C THR A 275 -3.31 -12.36 -7.17
N GLY A 276 -3.10 -13.06 -6.05
CA GLY A 276 -2.08 -14.12 -5.94
C GLY A 276 -2.35 -15.32 -6.86
N VAL A 277 -3.61 -15.75 -6.98
CA VAL A 277 -4.00 -16.76 -7.98
C VAL A 277 -3.84 -16.21 -9.40
N GLY A 278 -4.27 -14.96 -9.63
CA GLY A 278 -4.10 -14.26 -10.91
C GLY A 278 -2.64 -14.18 -11.36
N ALA A 279 -1.69 -14.03 -10.43
CA ALA A 279 -0.26 -14.04 -10.76
C ALA A 279 0.22 -15.40 -11.33
N VAL A 280 -0.27 -16.50 -10.76
CA VAL A 280 0.06 -17.84 -11.27
C VAL A 280 -0.60 -18.07 -12.64
N GLU A 281 -1.83 -17.63 -12.83
CA GLU A 281 -2.51 -17.70 -14.13
C GLU A 281 -1.79 -16.84 -15.18
N ALA A 282 -1.34 -15.62 -14.84
CA ALA A 282 -0.54 -14.79 -15.73
C ALA A 282 0.72 -15.53 -16.21
N ILE A 283 1.45 -16.20 -15.32
CA ILE A 283 2.62 -17.00 -15.64
C ILE A 283 2.27 -18.16 -16.60
N LYS A 284 1.18 -18.89 -16.33
CA LYS A 284 0.69 -19.97 -17.19
C LYS A 284 0.34 -19.49 -18.60
N GLN A 285 -0.25 -18.31 -18.70
CA GLN A 285 -0.61 -17.66 -19.96
C GLN A 285 0.60 -17.06 -20.69
N GLY A 286 1.81 -17.08 -20.08
CA GLY A 286 3.03 -16.51 -20.67
C GLY A 286 3.09 -14.99 -20.57
N GLN A 287 2.28 -14.37 -19.70
CA GLN A 287 2.37 -12.95 -19.40
C GLN A 287 3.72 -12.61 -18.75
N ARG A 288 4.20 -11.40 -18.99
CA ARG A 288 5.50 -10.90 -18.49
C ARG A 288 5.40 -9.41 -18.18
N ASN A 289 6.09 -8.99 -17.16
CA ASN A 289 6.24 -7.57 -16.80
C ASN A 289 4.89 -6.85 -16.65
N VAL A 290 3.97 -7.52 -15.96
CA VAL A 290 2.64 -7.00 -15.64
C VAL A 290 2.38 -7.02 -14.13
N MET A 291 1.62 -6.04 -13.67
CA MET A 291 0.99 -6.05 -12.37
C MET A 291 -0.39 -6.71 -12.47
N VAL A 292 -0.71 -7.57 -11.52
CA VAL A 292 -2.06 -8.13 -11.38
C VAL A 292 -2.87 -7.15 -10.54
N GLY A 293 -3.67 -6.34 -11.22
CA GLY A 293 -4.60 -5.40 -10.61
C GLY A 293 -5.98 -6.00 -10.39
N TYR A 294 -6.81 -5.25 -9.67
CA TYR A 294 -8.23 -5.58 -9.44
C TYR A 294 -9.08 -4.35 -9.78
N ARG A 295 -9.90 -4.45 -10.83
CA ARG A 295 -10.74 -3.36 -11.31
C ARG A 295 -12.14 -3.85 -11.62
N TYR A 296 -13.14 -3.11 -11.15
CA TYR A 296 -14.56 -3.44 -11.38
C TYR A 296 -14.91 -4.89 -11.01
N ASN A 297 -14.36 -5.37 -9.87
CA ASN A 297 -14.50 -6.73 -9.37
C ASN A 297 -13.88 -7.83 -10.26
N ASP A 298 -12.95 -7.48 -11.14
CA ASP A 298 -12.26 -8.43 -12.00
C ASP A 298 -10.73 -8.29 -11.92
N ILE A 299 -10.03 -9.37 -12.25
CA ILE A 299 -8.58 -9.40 -12.36
C ILE A 299 -8.16 -8.79 -13.71
N VAL A 300 -7.25 -7.84 -13.66
CA VAL A 300 -6.66 -7.21 -14.84
C VAL A 300 -5.15 -7.33 -14.81
N TYR A 301 -4.54 -7.44 -15.99
CA TYR A 301 -3.09 -7.47 -16.16
C TYR A 301 -2.63 -6.15 -16.75
N VAL A 302 -1.96 -5.35 -15.94
CA VAL A 302 -1.52 -3.99 -16.29
C VAL A 302 -0.01 -4.02 -16.56
N PRO A 303 0.45 -3.61 -17.74
CA PRO A 303 1.89 -3.51 -18.01
C PRO A 303 2.61 -2.65 -16.97
N PHE A 304 3.80 -3.08 -16.53
CA PHE A 304 4.59 -2.28 -15.57
C PHE A 304 4.89 -0.87 -16.10
N SER A 305 5.08 -0.74 -17.42
CA SER A 305 5.28 0.56 -18.07
C SER A 305 4.11 1.53 -17.88
N GLU A 306 2.91 1.02 -17.69
CA GLU A 306 1.72 1.83 -17.43
C GLU A 306 1.55 2.10 -15.93
N CYS A 307 1.58 1.05 -15.09
CA CYS A 307 1.31 1.21 -13.66
C CYS A 307 2.37 2.04 -12.91
N ILE A 308 3.60 2.15 -13.47
CA ILE A 308 4.69 2.89 -12.84
C ILE A 308 4.78 4.34 -13.37
N ARG A 309 4.38 4.58 -14.63
CA ARG A 309 4.53 5.90 -15.26
C ARG A 309 3.27 6.76 -15.23
N THR A 310 2.15 6.16 -14.89
CA THR A 310 0.88 6.85 -14.84
C THR A 310 0.45 7.03 -13.40
N ASP A 311 0.18 8.27 -13.01
CA ASP A 311 -0.36 8.55 -11.68
C ASP A 311 -1.80 8.06 -11.58
N LYS A 312 -2.12 7.44 -10.46
CA LYS A 312 -3.49 7.08 -10.15
C LYS A 312 -4.30 8.35 -9.93
N ARG A 313 -5.42 8.45 -10.63
CA ARG A 313 -6.27 9.65 -10.56
C ARG A 313 -6.86 9.81 -9.16
N PHE A 314 -6.59 10.96 -8.55
CA PHE A 314 -7.23 11.40 -7.33
C PHE A 314 -8.66 11.88 -7.63
N ASP A 315 -9.65 11.40 -6.88
CA ASP A 315 -11.06 11.78 -7.12
C ASP A 315 -11.44 13.02 -6.31
N LYS A 316 -11.32 14.18 -6.95
CA LYS A 316 -11.69 15.47 -6.34
C LYS A 316 -13.16 15.57 -5.94
N ARG A 317 -14.05 14.77 -6.51
CA ARG A 317 -15.46 14.76 -6.10
C ARG A 317 -15.65 14.32 -4.66
N LEU A 318 -14.75 13.47 -4.15
CA LEU A 318 -14.79 13.03 -2.76
C LEU A 318 -14.43 14.15 -1.78
N ILE A 319 -13.64 15.15 -2.19
CA ILE A 319 -13.45 16.38 -1.38
C ILE A 319 -14.75 17.17 -1.30
N THR A 320 -15.47 17.32 -2.42
CA THR A 320 -16.79 17.96 -2.41
C THR A 320 -17.78 17.21 -1.50
N VAL A 321 -17.77 15.87 -1.55
CA VAL A 321 -18.59 15.06 -0.64
C VAL A 321 -18.23 15.33 0.83
N LEU A 322 -16.94 15.39 1.16
CA LEU A 322 -16.50 15.71 2.53
C LEU A 322 -16.98 17.10 2.96
N ASP A 323 -16.85 18.13 2.08
CA ASP A 323 -17.28 19.48 2.35
C ASP A 323 -18.80 19.56 2.61
N GLU A 324 -19.61 18.86 1.83
CA GLU A 324 -21.07 18.81 2.00
C GLU A 324 -21.47 18.11 3.30
N LEU A 325 -20.72 17.10 3.75
CA LEU A 325 -21.03 16.35 4.97
C LEU A 325 -20.48 17.01 6.23
N SER A 326 -19.56 17.96 6.12
CA SER A 326 -18.92 18.64 7.27
C SER A 326 -19.72 19.81 7.86
N ILE A 327 -20.97 20.03 7.41
CA ILE A 327 -21.85 21.10 7.87
C ILE A 327 -22.47 20.86 9.24
#